data_57fa05878522fb709d4215644538e6b0
#
_entry.id   57fa05878522fb709d4215644538e6b0
#
_cell.length_a   1.000
_cell.length_b   1.000
_cell.length_c   1.000
_cell.angle_alpha   90.00
_cell.angle_beta   90.00
_cell.angle_gamma   90.00
#
_symmetry.space_group_name_H-M   'P 1'
#
loop_
_entity.id
_entity.type
_entity.pdbx_description
1 polymer ?
#
loop_
_entity_poly.entity_id
_entity_poly.type
_entity_poly.pdbx_seq_one_letter_code
_entity_poly.pdbx_strand_id
1 'polypeptide(L)'
;HDNALTQYISEELQKHSAKDLTADLVANTTNLHCIYGEQNLAKIPFKTDVTNAILYHHEHADGTGPFHKKWDEVPLSARIIHLADVVDIIGHSGAFETQRWDMVKQYLIQHTDKLFDAACVDAFFHIFSDNEFADFKDDSFETKLWEIVPREKQTFDWETCKNIADFF
;
A
#
# COMPACT_ATOMS: atom_id res chain seq x y z
N HIS A 1 -3.84 5.58 -3.76
CA HIS A 1 -2.93 5.81 -2.65
C HIS A 1 -2.14 7.08 -2.89
N ASP A 2 -1.37 7.21 -3.97
CA ASP A 2 -0.57 8.40 -4.25
C ASP A 2 -1.39 9.66 -4.56
N ASN A 3 -2.63 9.50 -5.04
CA ASN A 3 -3.52 10.63 -5.32
C ASN A 3 -3.86 11.43 -4.06
N ALA A 4 -4.06 10.77 -2.91
CA ALA A 4 -4.33 11.45 -1.66
C ALA A 4 -3.13 12.28 -1.18
N LEU A 5 -1.91 11.75 -1.36
CA LEU A 5 -0.67 12.48 -1.07
C LEU A 5 -0.48 13.67 -2.01
N THR A 6 -0.73 13.49 -3.30
CA THR A 6 -0.63 14.56 -4.31
C THR A 6 -1.61 15.68 -4.02
N GLN A 7 -2.85 15.36 -3.67
CA GLN A 7 -3.86 16.34 -3.28
C GLN A 7 -3.41 17.12 -2.05
N TYR A 8 -2.96 16.43 -0.99
CA TYR A 8 -2.48 17.07 0.23
C TYR A 8 -1.27 17.98 -0.02
N ILE A 9 -0.27 17.49 -0.76
CA ILE A 9 0.91 18.29 -1.11
C ILE A 9 0.48 19.54 -1.90
N SER A 10 -0.45 19.43 -2.85
CA SER A 10 -0.97 20.56 -3.62
C SER A 10 -1.66 21.60 -2.71
N GLU A 11 -2.49 21.16 -1.77
CA GLU A 11 -3.17 22.03 -0.82
C GLU A 11 -2.20 22.74 0.13
N GLU A 12 -1.18 22.02 0.64
CA GLU A 12 -0.16 22.58 1.51
C GLU A 12 0.81 23.53 0.78
N LEU A 13 1.18 23.21 -0.45
CA LEU A 13 1.98 24.13 -1.29
C LEU A 13 1.26 25.42 -1.62
N GLN A 14 -0.08 25.41 -1.67
CA GLN A 14 -0.88 26.64 -1.84
C GLN A 14 -0.92 27.49 -0.56
N LYS A 15 -0.80 26.87 0.62
CA LYS A 15 -0.85 27.55 1.92
C LYS A 15 0.52 28.05 2.38
N HIS A 16 1.60 27.36 2.02
CA HIS A 16 2.95 27.62 2.51
C HIS A 16 3.95 27.81 1.37
N SER A 17 4.96 28.64 1.61
CA SER A 17 6.10 28.74 0.68
C SER A 17 6.93 27.46 0.70
N ALA A 18 7.45 27.05 -0.44
CA ALA A 18 8.27 25.82 -0.59
C ALA A 18 9.52 25.75 0.35
N LYS A 19 9.85 26.85 1.02
CA LYS A 19 10.95 26.92 2.02
C LYS A 19 10.54 26.46 3.43
N ASP A 20 9.24 26.33 3.69
CA ASP A 20 8.72 25.98 5.02
C ASP A 20 8.41 24.47 5.17
N LEU A 21 8.77 23.67 4.17
CA LEU A 21 8.66 22.21 4.21
C LEU A 21 9.68 21.62 5.21
N THR A 22 9.31 21.56 6.48
CA THR A 22 10.13 20.99 7.55
C THR A 22 10.03 19.47 7.61
N ALA A 23 11.00 18.83 8.30
CA ALA A 23 10.97 17.38 8.57
C ALA A 23 9.65 16.94 9.25
N ASP A 24 9.04 17.80 10.07
CA ASP A 24 7.75 17.57 10.72
C ASP A 24 6.60 17.50 9.71
N LEU A 25 6.66 18.27 8.63
CA LEU A 25 5.65 18.20 7.57
C LEU A 25 5.78 16.87 6.80
N VAL A 26 6.98 16.40 6.54
CA VAL A 26 7.23 15.11 5.89
C VAL A 26 6.75 13.96 6.79
N ALA A 27 7.01 13.99 8.08
CA ALA A 27 6.48 12.99 9.02
C ALA A 27 4.94 13.02 9.11
N ASN A 28 4.34 14.20 9.08
CA ASN A 28 2.89 14.35 9.05
C ASN A 28 2.27 13.92 7.72
N THR A 29 2.99 14.00 6.58
CA THR A 29 2.47 13.58 5.26
C THR A 29 2.16 12.09 5.23
N THR A 30 2.95 11.25 5.91
CA THR A 30 2.69 9.80 6.00
C THR A 30 1.33 9.51 6.64
N ASN A 31 1.00 10.19 7.74
CA ASN A 31 -0.29 9.99 8.40
C ASN A 31 -1.46 10.55 7.57
N LEU A 32 -1.24 11.66 6.91
CA LEU A 32 -2.31 12.35 6.18
C LEU A 32 -2.72 11.60 4.90
N HIS A 33 -1.78 11.01 4.15
CA HIS A 33 -2.18 10.22 2.99
C HIS A 33 -2.97 8.97 3.38
N CYS A 34 -2.67 8.36 4.53
CA CYS A 34 -3.48 7.26 5.07
C CYS A 34 -4.90 7.71 5.39
N ILE A 35 -5.06 8.88 6.04
CA ILE A 35 -6.37 9.42 6.42
C ILE A 35 -7.18 9.79 5.17
N TYR A 36 -6.61 10.56 4.25
CA TYR A 36 -7.30 10.94 3.01
C TYR A 36 -7.57 9.76 2.09
N GLY A 37 -6.61 8.81 2.01
CA GLY A 37 -6.79 7.58 1.26
C GLY A 37 -7.97 6.75 1.77
N GLU A 38 -8.11 6.61 3.09
CA GLU A 38 -9.24 5.91 3.72
C GLU A 38 -10.57 6.65 3.47
N GLN A 39 -10.60 7.97 3.61
CA GLN A 39 -11.78 8.78 3.32
C GLN A 39 -12.23 8.66 1.86
N ASN A 40 -11.29 8.59 0.94
CA ASN A 40 -11.57 8.40 -0.46
C ASN A 40 -12.04 6.97 -0.75
N LEU A 41 -11.39 5.98 -0.16
CA LEU A 41 -11.76 4.57 -0.29
C LEU A 41 -13.20 4.32 0.19
N ALA A 42 -13.61 4.97 1.27
CA ALA A 42 -14.97 4.87 1.82
C ALA A 42 -16.08 5.33 0.85
N LYS A 43 -15.73 6.08 -0.20
CA LYS A 43 -16.68 6.51 -1.25
C LYS A 43 -16.91 5.44 -2.32
N ILE A 44 -16.05 4.42 -2.37
CA ILE A 44 -16.11 3.35 -3.38
C ILE A 44 -16.88 2.16 -2.78
N PRO A 45 -17.93 1.68 -3.46
CA PRO A 45 -18.75 0.58 -2.96
C PRO A 45 -18.06 -0.77 -3.17
N PHE A 46 -17.12 -1.12 -2.30
CA PHE A 46 -16.49 -2.43 -2.31
C PHE A 46 -17.48 -3.53 -1.87
N LYS A 47 -17.33 -4.73 -2.40
CA LYS A 47 -18.10 -5.91 -1.99
C LYS A 47 -17.68 -6.47 -0.64
N THR A 48 -16.42 -6.24 -0.28
CA THR A 48 -15.80 -6.69 0.96
C THR A 48 -15.54 -5.50 1.87
N ASP A 49 -15.50 -5.73 3.16
CA ASP A 49 -15.10 -4.71 4.12
C ASP A 49 -13.62 -4.36 3.91
N VAL A 50 -13.37 -3.11 3.56
CA VAL A 50 -12.03 -2.53 3.37
C VAL A 50 -11.72 -1.46 4.42
N THR A 51 -12.55 -1.36 5.46
CA THR A 51 -12.39 -0.38 6.53
C THR A 51 -11.01 -0.47 7.16
N ASN A 52 -10.36 0.66 7.29
CA ASN A 52 -9.00 0.80 7.82
C ASN A 52 -7.91 0.10 6.98
N ALA A 53 -8.21 -0.39 5.77
CA ALA A 53 -7.21 -1.01 4.92
C ALA A 53 -6.10 -0.02 4.52
N ILE A 54 -6.49 1.19 4.14
CA ILE A 54 -5.54 2.26 3.79
C ILE A 54 -5.12 3.06 5.03
N LEU A 55 -6.02 3.25 6.00
CA LEU A 55 -5.66 3.99 7.21
C LEU A 55 -4.47 3.36 7.94
N TYR A 56 -4.42 2.03 8.04
CA TYR A 56 -3.42 1.32 8.83
C TYR A 56 -2.36 0.57 8.00
N HIS A 57 -2.24 0.84 6.69
CA HIS A 57 -1.27 0.11 5.86
C HIS A 57 0.21 0.42 6.16
N HIS A 58 0.50 1.41 6.99
CA HIS A 58 1.85 1.67 7.51
C HIS A 58 2.02 1.28 8.99
N GLU A 59 1.04 0.59 9.57
CA GLU A 59 1.20 0.06 10.92
C GLU A 59 2.19 -1.10 10.96
N HIS A 60 2.93 -1.19 12.05
CA HIS A 60 3.93 -2.22 12.29
C HIS A 60 3.40 -3.33 13.18
N ALA A 61 3.90 -4.56 12.99
CA ALA A 61 3.50 -5.72 13.78
C ALA A 61 3.78 -5.52 15.28
N ASP A 62 4.82 -4.77 15.64
CA ASP A 62 5.20 -4.46 17.02
C ASP A 62 4.46 -3.25 17.63
N GLY A 63 3.55 -2.62 16.88
CA GLY A 63 2.77 -1.45 17.34
C GLY A 63 3.54 -0.12 17.31
N THR A 64 4.70 -0.06 16.66
CA THR A 64 5.48 1.17 16.51
C THR A 64 5.10 1.99 15.29
N GLY A 65 4.05 1.60 14.57
CA GLY A 65 3.55 2.31 13.40
C GLY A 65 2.93 3.68 13.71
N PRO A 66 2.52 4.43 12.67
CA PRO A 66 2.11 5.83 12.78
C PRO A 66 0.93 6.09 13.71
N PHE A 67 -0.01 5.15 13.81
CA PHE A 67 -1.21 5.27 14.64
C PHE A 67 -1.13 4.45 15.93
N HIS A 68 0.00 3.79 16.19
CA HIS A 68 0.28 2.97 17.38
C HIS A 68 -0.80 1.90 17.64
N LYS A 69 -1.31 1.28 16.58
CA LYS A 69 -2.30 0.22 16.67
C LYS A 69 -1.66 -1.09 17.06
N LYS A 70 -2.36 -1.83 17.91
CA LYS A 70 -1.99 -3.21 18.20
C LYS A 70 -2.27 -4.06 16.97
N TRP A 71 -1.49 -5.11 16.80
CA TRP A 71 -1.56 -5.93 15.60
C TRP A 71 -2.93 -6.58 15.37
N ASP A 72 -3.65 -6.93 16.41
CA ASP A 72 -5.02 -7.46 16.35
C ASP A 72 -6.07 -6.41 15.94
N GLU A 73 -5.74 -5.12 16.02
CA GLU A 73 -6.58 -4.02 15.56
C GLU A 73 -6.33 -3.66 14.07
N VAL A 74 -5.24 -4.16 13.48
CA VAL A 74 -4.88 -3.88 12.08
C VAL A 74 -5.49 -4.93 11.15
N PRO A 75 -6.37 -4.57 10.20
CA PRO A 75 -7.00 -5.54 9.31
C PRO A 75 -5.98 -6.25 8.42
N LEU A 76 -6.26 -7.50 8.05
CA LEU A 76 -5.37 -8.31 7.21
C LEU A 76 -5.05 -7.62 5.88
N SER A 77 -6.01 -6.92 5.28
CA SER A 77 -5.81 -6.15 4.04
C SER A 77 -4.71 -5.08 4.20
N ALA A 78 -4.69 -4.35 5.32
CA ALA A 78 -3.64 -3.36 5.61
C ALA A 78 -2.26 -4.01 5.77
N ARG A 79 -2.19 -5.18 6.44
CA ARG A 79 -0.93 -5.94 6.61
C ARG A 79 -0.37 -6.44 5.29
N ILE A 80 -1.25 -6.91 4.39
CA ILE A 80 -0.86 -7.34 3.04
C ILE A 80 -0.37 -6.14 2.21
N ILE A 81 -1.08 -5.02 2.26
CA ILE A 81 -0.68 -3.78 1.55
C ILE A 81 0.68 -3.31 2.06
N HIS A 82 0.90 -3.29 3.38
CA HIS A 82 2.19 -2.91 3.97
C HIS A 82 3.35 -3.75 3.42
N LEU A 83 3.20 -5.06 3.40
CA LEU A 83 4.21 -5.95 2.86
C LEU A 83 4.43 -5.73 1.36
N ALA A 84 3.36 -5.60 0.58
CA ALA A 84 3.44 -5.38 -0.87
C ALA A 84 4.12 -4.05 -1.21
N ASP A 85 3.79 -2.97 -0.51
CA ASP A 85 4.37 -1.63 -0.69
C ASP A 85 5.89 -1.65 -0.46
N VAL A 86 6.33 -2.28 0.63
CA VAL A 86 7.76 -2.40 0.93
C VAL A 86 8.50 -3.28 -0.08
N VAL A 87 7.90 -4.38 -0.52
CA VAL A 87 8.46 -5.24 -1.57
C VAL A 87 8.62 -4.47 -2.88
N ASP A 88 7.64 -3.66 -3.25
CA ASP A 88 7.67 -2.82 -4.44
C ASP A 88 8.78 -1.77 -4.35
N ILE A 89 8.89 -1.05 -3.24
CA ILE A 89 9.96 -0.06 -3.01
C ILE A 89 11.34 -0.69 -3.13
N ILE A 90 11.58 -1.84 -2.49
CA ILE A 90 12.86 -2.54 -2.57
C ILE A 90 13.09 -3.06 -4.00
N GLY A 91 12.06 -3.58 -4.64
CA GLY A 91 12.10 -4.07 -6.02
C GLY A 91 12.47 -3.00 -7.04
N HIS A 92 12.12 -1.72 -6.80
CA HIS A 92 12.44 -0.58 -7.66
C HIS A 92 13.73 0.16 -7.29
N SER A 93 14.44 -0.22 -6.23
CA SER A 93 15.59 0.50 -5.67
C SER A 93 16.90 0.40 -6.48
N GLY A 94 16.87 0.29 -7.79
CA GLY A 94 18.04 0.48 -8.68
C GLY A 94 19.18 -0.57 -8.59
N ALA A 95 19.09 -1.55 -7.70
CA ALA A 95 20.07 -2.63 -7.58
C ALA A 95 20.01 -3.59 -8.80
N PHE A 96 21.10 -4.33 -9.07
CA PHE A 96 21.12 -5.34 -10.12
C PHE A 96 20.02 -6.37 -9.91
N GLU A 97 19.37 -6.82 -11.00
CA GLU A 97 18.16 -7.68 -10.97
C GLU A 97 18.32 -8.94 -10.10
N THR A 98 19.47 -9.59 -10.16
CA THR A 98 19.76 -10.80 -9.40
C THR A 98 19.89 -10.57 -7.88
N GLN A 99 20.18 -9.34 -7.45
CA GLN A 99 20.36 -9.00 -6.04
C GLN A 99 19.06 -8.53 -5.37
N ARG A 100 18.07 -8.09 -6.15
CA ARG A 100 16.82 -7.52 -5.61
C ARG A 100 16.01 -8.54 -4.83
N TRP A 101 15.88 -9.75 -5.36
CA TRP A 101 15.16 -10.83 -4.68
C TRP A 101 15.81 -11.19 -3.34
N ASP A 102 17.14 -11.28 -3.32
CA ASP A 102 17.84 -11.54 -2.07
C ASP A 102 17.72 -10.41 -1.07
N MET A 103 17.69 -9.15 -1.54
CA MET A 103 17.43 -7.99 -0.68
C MET A 103 16.01 -8.03 -0.09
N VAL A 104 14.99 -8.32 -0.89
CA VAL A 104 13.61 -8.49 -0.42
C VAL A 104 13.54 -9.60 0.62
N LYS A 105 14.07 -10.80 0.32
CA LYS A 105 14.08 -11.93 1.24
C LYS A 105 14.73 -11.57 2.58
N GLN A 106 15.92 -11.01 2.52
CA GLN A 106 16.66 -10.64 3.73
C GLN A 106 15.92 -9.59 4.55
N TYR A 107 15.37 -8.58 3.90
CA TYR A 107 14.64 -7.52 4.57
C TYR A 107 13.38 -8.05 5.26
N LEU A 108 12.58 -8.85 4.58
CA LEU A 108 11.36 -9.43 5.14
C LEU A 108 11.68 -10.34 6.35
N ILE A 109 12.66 -11.22 6.22
CA ILE A 109 13.08 -12.13 7.31
C ILE A 109 13.58 -11.33 8.53
N GLN A 110 14.39 -10.31 8.33
CA GLN A 110 14.96 -9.51 9.43
C GLN A 110 13.89 -8.69 10.17
N HIS A 111 12.78 -8.36 9.52
CA HIS A 111 11.75 -7.49 10.06
C HIS A 111 10.42 -8.22 10.32
N THR A 112 10.39 -9.53 10.22
CA THR A 112 9.25 -10.36 10.65
C THR A 112 8.99 -10.14 12.14
N ASP A 113 7.73 -10.07 12.55
CA ASP A 113 7.25 -9.76 13.90
C ASP A 113 7.61 -8.36 14.44
N LYS A 114 8.29 -7.55 13.63
CA LYS A 114 8.55 -6.13 13.93
C LYS A 114 7.72 -5.23 13.03
N LEU A 115 8.05 -5.23 11.76
CA LEU A 115 7.32 -4.46 10.75
C LEU A 115 6.19 -5.28 10.13
N PHE A 116 6.43 -6.57 9.88
CA PHE A 116 5.54 -7.43 9.11
C PHE A 116 4.91 -8.53 9.94
N ASP A 117 3.69 -8.89 9.57
CA ASP A 117 3.01 -10.10 10.05
C ASP A 117 3.74 -11.35 9.54
N ALA A 118 4.15 -12.23 10.46
CA ALA A 118 4.80 -13.47 10.12
C ALA A 118 3.96 -14.33 9.16
N ALA A 119 2.63 -14.37 9.34
CA ALA A 119 1.75 -15.12 8.45
C ALA A 119 1.71 -14.53 7.04
N CYS A 120 1.79 -13.21 6.89
CA CYS A 120 1.88 -12.57 5.58
C CYS A 120 3.23 -12.83 4.91
N VAL A 121 4.33 -12.80 5.68
CA VAL A 121 5.68 -13.12 5.17
C VAL A 121 5.77 -14.59 4.74
N ASP A 122 5.25 -15.51 5.54
CA ASP A 122 5.22 -16.94 5.21
C ASP A 122 4.37 -17.20 3.95
N ALA A 123 3.20 -16.58 3.84
CA ALA A 123 2.35 -16.67 2.65
C ALA A 123 3.05 -16.12 1.40
N PHE A 124 3.75 -14.99 1.53
CA PHE A 124 4.51 -14.40 0.45
C PHE A 124 5.58 -15.36 -0.07
N PHE A 125 6.41 -15.95 0.80
CA PHE A 125 7.43 -16.90 0.39
C PHE A 125 6.88 -18.24 -0.11
N HIS A 126 5.66 -18.59 0.26
CA HIS A 126 4.98 -19.76 -0.28
C HIS A 126 4.49 -19.55 -1.71
N ILE A 127 4.08 -18.33 -2.05
CA ILE A 127 3.55 -17.95 -3.37
C ILE A 127 4.69 -17.60 -4.34
N PHE A 128 5.70 -16.88 -3.87
CA PHE A 128 6.77 -16.36 -4.72
C PHE A 128 8.09 -17.13 -4.50
N SER A 129 8.45 -17.89 -5.53
CA SER A 129 9.79 -18.46 -5.70
C SER A 129 10.73 -17.46 -6.40
N ASP A 130 12.03 -17.79 -6.43
CA ASP A 130 13.04 -16.96 -7.13
C ASP A 130 12.68 -16.69 -8.60
N ASN A 131 12.05 -17.66 -9.28
CA ASN A 131 11.64 -17.50 -10.68
C ASN A 131 10.39 -16.64 -10.85
N GLU A 132 9.41 -16.78 -9.96
CA GLU A 132 8.15 -16.05 -10.02
C GLU A 132 8.33 -14.57 -9.71
N PHE A 133 9.28 -14.21 -8.83
CA PHE A 133 9.62 -12.81 -8.58
C PHE A 133 10.26 -12.12 -9.79
N ALA A 134 11.02 -12.85 -10.61
CA ALA A 134 11.56 -12.34 -11.87
C ALA A 134 10.45 -11.99 -12.89
N ASP A 135 9.37 -12.78 -12.89
CA ASP A 135 8.20 -12.58 -13.77
C ASP A 135 7.37 -11.33 -13.42
N PHE A 136 7.52 -10.76 -12.22
CA PHE A 136 6.84 -9.52 -11.82
C PHE A 136 7.22 -8.30 -12.66
N LYS A 137 8.31 -8.37 -13.40
CA LYS A 137 8.81 -7.28 -14.24
C LYS A 137 8.43 -7.42 -15.71
N ASP A 138 7.83 -8.53 -16.07
CA ASP A 138 7.40 -8.75 -17.43
C ASP A 138 6.06 -8.03 -17.66
N ASP A 139 5.91 -7.40 -18.83
CA ASP A 139 4.65 -6.81 -19.30
C ASP A 139 3.48 -7.82 -19.29
N SER A 140 3.79 -9.11 -19.18
CA SER A 140 2.81 -10.19 -18.99
C SER A 140 2.12 -10.19 -17.63
N PHE A 141 2.65 -9.48 -16.61
CA PHE A 141 2.07 -9.44 -15.27
C PHE A 141 0.64 -8.90 -15.27
N GLU A 142 0.37 -7.85 -16.03
CA GLU A 142 -0.97 -7.30 -16.17
C GLU A 142 -1.94 -8.36 -16.74
N THR A 143 -1.51 -9.12 -17.72
CA THR A 143 -2.31 -10.22 -18.30
C THR A 143 -2.60 -11.30 -17.26
N LYS A 144 -1.60 -11.73 -16.51
CA LYS A 144 -1.75 -12.71 -15.40
C LYS A 144 -2.69 -12.20 -14.31
N LEU A 145 -2.59 -10.91 -13.95
CA LEU A 145 -3.48 -10.28 -12.98
C LEU A 145 -4.94 -10.34 -13.44
N TRP A 146 -5.21 -10.04 -14.71
CA TRP A 146 -6.56 -10.12 -15.28
C TRP A 146 -7.12 -11.54 -15.41
N GLU A 147 -6.29 -12.57 -15.36
CA GLU A 147 -6.72 -13.97 -15.29
C GLU A 147 -7.21 -14.35 -13.88
N ILE A 148 -6.63 -13.74 -12.86
CA ILE A 148 -6.92 -14.02 -11.44
C ILE A 148 -8.09 -13.17 -10.93
N VAL A 149 -8.19 -11.92 -11.38
CA VAL A 149 -9.21 -10.98 -10.93
C VAL A 149 -10.59 -11.42 -11.44
N PRO A 150 -11.58 -11.62 -10.56
CA PRO A 150 -12.94 -11.97 -10.98
C PRO A 150 -13.53 -10.91 -11.91
N ARG A 151 -13.98 -11.33 -13.10
CA ARG A 151 -14.62 -10.44 -14.10
C ARG A 151 -16.12 -10.27 -13.81
N GLU A 152 -16.46 -9.86 -12.60
CA GLU A 152 -17.84 -9.59 -12.27
C GLU A 152 -18.22 -8.17 -12.68
N LYS A 153 -19.33 -8.04 -13.43
CA LYS A 153 -19.88 -6.72 -13.77
C LYS A 153 -20.71 -6.21 -12.59
N GLN A 154 -20.39 -5.00 -12.14
CA GLN A 154 -21.24 -4.24 -11.22
C GLN A 154 -21.86 -3.07 -11.97
N THR A 155 -23.10 -2.77 -11.64
CA THR A 155 -23.81 -1.57 -12.09
C THR A 155 -23.95 -0.61 -10.93
N PHE A 156 -23.55 0.62 -11.14
CA PHE A 156 -23.65 1.68 -10.16
C PHE A 156 -24.61 2.75 -10.65
N ASP A 157 -25.27 3.44 -9.74
CA ASP A 157 -26.02 4.65 -10.08
C ASP A 157 -25.08 5.80 -10.45
N TRP A 158 -25.65 6.88 -10.97
CA TRP A 158 -24.87 8.03 -11.44
C TRP A 158 -24.08 8.71 -10.32
N GLU A 159 -24.63 8.77 -9.11
CA GLU A 159 -23.97 9.40 -7.97
C GLU A 159 -22.73 8.60 -7.54
N THR A 160 -22.86 7.28 -7.47
CA THR A 160 -21.73 6.37 -7.21
C THR A 160 -20.65 6.47 -8.28
N CYS A 161 -21.06 6.51 -9.57
CA CYS A 161 -20.10 6.70 -10.68
C CYS A 161 -19.35 8.04 -10.56
N LYS A 162 -20.03 9.11 -10.16
CA LYS A 162 -19.42 10.41 -9.92
C LYS A 162 -18.42 10.36 -8.77
N ASN A 163 -18.79 9.75 -7.63
CA ASN A 163 -17.90 9.59 -6.48
C ASN A 163 -16.63 8.80 -6.83
N ILE A 164 -16.76 7.76 -7.67
CA ILE A 164 -15.61 7.01 -8.19
C ILE A 164 -14.75 7.89 -9.10
N ALA A 165 -15.37 8.67 -10.01
CA ALA A 165 -14.64 9.56 -10.90
C ALA A 165 -13.93 10.70 -10.16
N ASP A 166 -14.53 11.23 -9.10
CA ASP A 166 -13.94 12.28 -8.25
C ASP A 166 -12.75 11.77 -7.42
N PHE A 167 -12.55 10.42 -7.36
CA PHE A 167 -11.40 9.79 -6.72
C PHE A 167 -10.13 9.87 -7.58
N PHE A 168 -10.24 9.84 -8.90
CA PHE A 168 -9.12 9.86 -9.85
C PHE A 168 -8.84 11.28 -10.39
#